data_11e51f8579d1a0288da612c8b6bf7fe2
#
_entry.id   11e51f8579d1a0288da612c8b6bf7fe2
#
_cell.length_a   1.000
_cell.length_b   1.000
_cell.length_c   1.000
_cell.angle_alpha   90.00
_cell.angle_beta   90.00
_cell.angle_gamma   90.00
#
_symmetry.space_group_name_H-M   'P 1'
#
loop_
_entity.id
_entity.type
_entity.pdbx_description
1 polymer ?
#
loop_
_entity_poly.entity_id
_entity_poly.type
_entity_poly.pdbx_seq_one_letter_code
_entity_poly.pdbx_strand_id
1 'polypeptide(L)'
;LKAEMEKLENDLESKSAQRRQRAIQRMKVIKPFADGKNPPEAMILEVIPVIPPELRPMVQLDGGRFATSDLNDLYRRLINRNNRLKKLIELGAPEIIISNEKRMLQESVDALFDNGRRGRAVAGAGGRGLKSLSDMLKGKQGRFRQNLLGKRVDYSARSVIVVGPHLELQQCGLPKMMALELFKPFVMKRLVELGLAQNIKSAKRMVERSRAQVWDVLAEVIEEHPVLLNSCLLYTSDAADECLC
;
A
#
# COMPACT_ATOMS: atom_id res chain seq x y z
N LEU A 1 16.28 -5.26 34.72
CA LEU A 1 15.97 -6.47 33.93
C LEU A 1 16.50 -7.73 34.61
N LYS A 2 17.80 -7.84 34.95
CA LYS A 2 18.36 -9.04 35.59
C LYS A 2 17.66 -9.39 36.92
N ALA A 3 17.54 -8.43 37.84
CA ALA A 3 16.83 -8.63 39.11
C ALA A 3 15.33 -8.97 38.98
N GLU A 4 14.71 -8.54 37.89
CA GLU A 4 13.31 -8.89 37.59
C GLU A 4 13.20 -10.31 37.00
N MET A 5 14.19 -10.75 36.22
CA MET A 5 14.28 -12.12 35.74
C MET A 5 14.42 -13.13 36.88
N GLU A 6 15.33 -12.89 37.82
CA GLU A 6 15.49 -13.75 39.02
C GLU A 6 14.19 -13.88 39.82
N LYS A 7 13.43 -12.78 39.99
CA LYS A 7 12.10 -12.83 40.62
C LYS A 7 11.10 -13.67 39.84
N LEU A 8 11.10 -13.58 38.53
CA LEU A 8 10.21 -14.36 37.68
C LEU A 8 10.59 -15.84 37.64
N GLU A 9 11.86 -16.17 37.72
CA GLU A 9 12.34 -17.54 37.85
C GLU A 9 11.86 -18.16 39.15
N ASN A 10 11.95 -17.44 40.26
CA ASN A 10 11.38 -17.87 41.56
C ASN A 10 9.84 -18.02 41.51
N ASP A 11 9.14 -17.14 40.77
CA ASP A 11 7.69 -17.23 40.57
C ASP A 11 7.29 -18.43 39.71
N LEU A 12 8.16 -18.92 38.82
CA LEU A 12 7.93 -20.15 38.03
C LEU A 12 7.93 -21.40 38.89
N GLU A 13 8.71 -21.42 39.96
CA GLU A 13 8.77 -22.53 40.93
C GLU A 13 7.59 -22.51 41.93
N SER A 14 6.80 -21.44 41.93
CA SER A 14 5.65 -21.28 42.81
C SER A 14 4.59 -22.37 42.61
N LYS A 15 4.01 -22.85 43.68
CA LYS A 15 2.90 -23.84 43.69
C LYS A 15 1.61 -23.31 43.06
N SER A 16 1.44 -21.99 42.93
CA SER A 16 0.24 -21.37 42.37
C SER A 16 0.30 -21.35 40.84
N ALA A 17 -0.64 -22.07 40.20
CA ALA A 17 -0.76 -22.12 38.73
C ALA A 17 -0.95 -20.73 38.10
N GLN A 18 -1.70 -19.84 38.76
CA GLN A 18 -1.96 -18.49 38.30
C GLN A 18 -0.70 -17.62 38.33
N ARG A 19 0.15 -17.74 39.36
CA ARG A 19 1.45 -17.04 39.42
C ARG A 19 2.37 -17.54 38.33
N ARG A 20 2.50 -18.85 38.14
CA ARG A 20 3.31 -19.43 37.08
C ARG A 20 2.91 -18.91 35.68
N GLN A 21 1.62 -18.90 35.39
CA GLN A 21 1.10 -18.45 34.10
C GLN A 21 1.44 -16.96 33.84
N ARG A 22 1.30 -16.11 34.86
CA ARG A 22 1.66 -14.69 34.78
C ARG A 22 3.17 -14.53 34.59
N ALA A 23 3.99 -15.30 35.32
CA ALA A 23 5.44 -15.29 35.19
C ALA A 23 5.89 -15.72 33.80
N ILE A 24 5.29 -16.77 33.20
CA ILE A 24 5.57 -17.21 31.83
C ILE A 24 5.25 -16.10 30.80
N GLN A 25 4.09 -15.46 30.93
CA GLN A 25 3.71 -14.37 30.02
C GLN A 25 4.68 -13.17 30.12
N ARG A 26 5.07 -12.81 31.35
CA ARG A 26 6.00 -11.71 31.59
C ARG A 26 7.42 -12.05 31.12
N MET A 27 7.88 -13.29 31.35
CA MET A 27 9.19 -13.76 30.89
C MET A 27 9.33 -13.76 29.38
N LYS A 28 8.28 -14.11 28.62
CA LYS A 28 8.26 -14.02 27.15
C LYS A 28 8.57 -12.60 26.63
N VAL A 29 8.18 -11.59 27.39
CA VAL A 29 8.44 -10.18 27.03
C VAL A 29 9.84 -9.75 27.45
N ILE A 30 10.30 -10.14 28.66
CA ILE A 30 11.55 -9.66 29.25
C ILE A 30 12.78 -10.39 28.66
N LYS A 31 12.65 -11.69 28.40
CA LYS A 31 13.77 -12.53 27.94
C LYS A 31 14.48 -11.99 26.67
N PRO A 32 13.76 -11.56 25.59
CA PRO A 32 14.40 -11.00 24.41
C PRO A 32 15.25 -9.73 24.67
N PHE A 33 14.85 -8.95 25.69
CA PHE A 33 15.59 -7.76 26.11
C PHE A 33 16.81 -8.11 27.01
N ALA A 34 16.67 -9.16 27.83
CA ALA A 34 17.76 -9.60 28.70
C ALA A 34 18.87 -10.31 27.94
N ASP A 35 18.51 -11.07 26.89
CA ASP A 35 19.46 -11.77 26.00
C ASP A 35 20.30 -10.80 25.11
N GLY A 36 20.08 -9.50 25.25
CA GLY A 36 20.87 -8.46 24.57
C GLY A 36 20.63 -8.33 23.06
N LYS A 37 19.72 -9.13 22.47
CA LYS A 37 19.38 -9.04 21.05
C LYS A 37 18.61 -7.77 20.72
N ASN A 38 17.79 -7.29 21.65
CA ASN A 38 16.97 -6.09 21.50
C ASN A 38 17.17 -5.21 22.74
N PRO A 39 18.09 -4.23 22.72
CA PRO A 39 18.30 -3.35 23.87
C PRO A 39 17.02 -2.51 24.13
N PRO A 40 16.57 -2.37 25.39
CA PRO A 40 15.37 -1.60 25.72
C PRO A 40 15.45 -0.14 25.28
N GLU A 41 16.65 0.41 25.20
CA GLU A 41 16.93 1.78 24.75
C GLU A 41 16.49 2.01 23.30
N ALA A 42 16.53 0.97 22.45
CA ALA A 42 16.05 1.03 21.07
C ALA A 42 14.54 1.31 20.94
N MET A 43 13.79 1.18 22.03
CA MET A 43 12.37 1.56 22.08
C MET A 43 12.16 3.07 22.26
N ILE A 44 13.21 3.82 22.62
CA ILE A 44 13.18 5.26 22.80
C ILE A 44 13.83 5.90 21.57
N LEU A 45 13.07 6.69 20.84
CA LEU A 45 13.56 7.40 19.66
C LEU A 45 14.11 8.77 20.07
N GLU A 46 15.40 8.97 19.92
CA GLU A 46 16.04 10.28 20.08
C GLU A 46 15.87 11.13 18.80
N VAL A 47 15.88 10.47 17.65
CA VAL A 47 15.74 11.09 16.33
C VAL A 47 14.62 10.39 15.57
N ILE A 48 13.71 11.17 14.99
CA ILE A 48 12.64 10.63 14.17
C ILE A 48 13.08 10.64 12.70
N PRO A 49 13.06 9.49 12.01
CA PRO A 49 13.40 9.41 10.61
C PRO A 49 12.34 10.11 9.75
N VAL A 50 12.79 10.86 8.76
CA VAL A 50 11.94 11.50 7.77
C VAL A 50 12.06 10.74 6.46
N ILE A 51 10.94 10.29 5.92
CA ILE A 51 10.94 9.57 4.64
C ILE A 51 11.28 10.54 3.48
N PRO A 52 11.92 10.05 2.39
CA PRO A 52 12.24 10.83 1.22
C PRO A 52 11.04 11.59 0.62
N PRO A 53 11.25 12.76 0.00
CA PRO A 53 10.19 13.57 -0.59
C PRO A 53 9.36 12.84 -1.65
N GLU A 54 9.97 11.94 -2.40
CA GLU A 54 9.31 11.13 -3.43
C GLU A 54 8.19 10.25 -2.86
N LEU A 55 8.32 9.81 -1.61
CA LEU A 55 7.31 8.99 -0.92
C LEU A 55 6.20 9.82 -0.26
N ARG A 56 6.38 11.16 -0.20
CA ARG A 56 5.40 12.12 0.34
C ARG A 56 5.23 13.33 -0.59
N PRO A 57 4.83 13.11 -1.84
CA PRO A 57 4.86 14.15 -2.86
C PRO A 57 3.95 15.33 -2.53
N MET A 58 4.36 16.51 -3.02
CA MET A 58 3.57 17.71 -3.08
C MET A 58 3.44 18.09 -4.55
N VAL A 59 2.22 18.09 -5.08
CA VAL A 59 1.94 18.33 -6.50
C VAL A 59 1.11 19.60 -6.62
N GLN A 60 1.50 20.47 -7.53
CA GLN A 60 0.70 21.64 -7.88
C GLN A 60 -0.44 21.24 -8.80
N LEU A 61 -1.66 21.61 -8.42
CA LEU A 61 -2.86 21.41 -9.22
C LEU A 61 -3.13 22.66 -10.06
N ASP A 62 -3.95 22.50 -11.09
CA ASP A 62 -4.44 23.60 -11.89
C ASP A 62 -5.16 24.62 -10.98
N GLY A 63 -4.86 25.92 -11.20
CA GLY A 63 -5.36 27.00 -10.35
C GLY A 63 -4.50 27.32 -9.11
N GLY A 64 -3.22 26.90 -9.09
CA GLY A 64 -2.24 27.31 -8.05
C GLY A 64 -2.41 26.64 -6.69
N ARG A 65 -3.33 25.68 -6.56
CA ARG A 65 -3.50 24.89 -5.33
C ARG A 65 -2.51 23.73 -5.29
N PHE A 66 -2.06 23.36 -4.09
CA PHE A 66 -1.18 22.22 -3.89
C PHE A 66 -1.95 21.05 -3.28
N ALA A 67 -1.80 19.86 -3.90
CA ALA A 67 -2.15 18.58 -3.27
C ALA A 67 -0.91 18.04 -2.58
N THR A 68 -1.02 17.74 -1.30
CA THR A 68 0.09 17.23 -0.49
C THR A 68 -0.30 15.93 0.19
N SER A 69 0.71 15.09 0.44
CA SER A 69 0.53 13.89 1.26
C SER A 69 0.18 14.29 2.71
N ASP A 70 -0.70 13.51 3.34
CA ASP A 70 -1.08 13.69 4.75
C ASP A 70 0.15 13.64 5.69
N LEU A 71 1.20 12.89 5.33
CA LEU A 71 2.44 12.82 6.08
C LEU A 71 3.16 14.18 6.21
N ASN A 72 3.10 15.01 5.20
CA ASN A 72 3.71 16.36 5.27
C ASN A 72 3.05 17.21 6.35
N ASP A 73 1.73 17.09 6.56
CA ASP A 73 1.02 17.80 7.62
C ASP A 73 1.37 17.23 9.01
N LEU A 74 1.50 15.91 9.13
CA LEU A 74 1.94 15.26 10.37
C LEU A 74 3.38 15.66 10.75
N TYR A 75 4.33 15.66 9.81
CA TYR A 75 5.69 16.13 10.04
C TYR A 75 5.72 17.61 10.41
N ARG A 76 4.97 18.45 9.74
CA ARG A 76 4.87 19.89 10.03
C ARG A 76 4.37 20.13 11.47
N ARG A 77 3.34 19.40 11.91
CA ARG A 77 2.80 19.48 13.27
C ARG A 77 3.87 19.10 14.30
N LEU A 78 4.59 18.01 14.05
CA LEU A 78 5.65 17.54 14.93
C LEU A 78 6.80 18.55 15.04
N ILE A 79 7.27 19.10 13.92
CA ILE A 79 8.34 20.10 13.90
C ILE A 79 7.89 21.38 14.65
N ASN A 80 6.66 21.84 14.43
CA ASN A 80 6.13 23.02 15.12
C ASN A 80 6.06 22.82 16.65
N ARG A 81 5.62 21.62 17.10
CA ARG A 81 5.59 21.28 18.54
C ARG A 81 6.99 21.23 19.12
N ASN A 82 7.94 20.59 18.42
CA ASN A 82 9.33 20.54 18.87
C ASN A 82 9.95 21.92 18.99
N ASN A 83 9.76 22.80 17.99
CA ASN A 83 10.27 24.15 18.01
C ASN A 83 9.64 25.00 19.13
N ARG A 84 8.36 24.79 19.38
CA ARG A 84 7.66 25.45 20.49
C ARG A 84 8.21 24.99 21.86
N LEU A 85 8.41 23.68 22.03
CA LEU A 85 8.99 23.14 23.24
C LEU A 85 10.41 23.68 23.48
N LYS A 86 11.26 23.76 22.46
CA LYS A 86 12.61 24.37 22.57
C LYS A 86 12.54 25.80 23.08
N LYS A 87 11.70 26.61 22.46
CA LYS A 87 11.50 28.01 22.88
C LYS A 87 11.00 28.15 24.32
N LEU A 88 10.09 27.29 24.78
CA LEU A 88 9.58 27.32 26.15
C LEU A 88 10.66 26.95 27.16
N ILE A 89 11.54 26.01 26.83
CA ILE A 89 12.70 25.63 27.67
C ILE A 89 13.69 26.81 27.75
N GLU A 90 14.03 27.41 26.61
CA GLU A 90 14.94 28.55 26.52
C GLU A 90 14.43 29.78 27.33
N LEU A 91 13.12 30.01 27.34
CA LEU A 91 12.47 31.09 28.07
C LEU A 91 12.27 30.81 29.58
N GLY A 92 12.65 29.61 30.06
CA GLY A 92 12.48 29.22 31.46
C GLY A 92 11.00 29.13 31.87
N ALA A 93 10.09 28.71 31.00
CA ALA A 93 8.66 28.60 31.28
C ALA A 93 8.38 27.66 32.48
N PRO A 94 7.25 27.84 33.18
CA PRO A 94 6.85 26.95 34.28
C PRO A 94 6.83 25.48 33.88
N GLU A 95 7.26 24.59 34.79
CA GLU A 95 7.39 23.17 34.54
C GLU A 95 6.08 22.51 34.08
N ILE A 96 4.94 22.98 34.59
CA ILE A 96 3.60 22.51 34.18
C ILE A 96 3.37 22.72 32.66
N ILE A 97 3.76 23.87 32.13
CA ILE A 97 3.64 24.21 30.70
C ILE A 97 4.59 23.34 29.87
N ILE A 98 5.83 23.19 30.32
CA ILE A 98 6.84 22.35 29.64
C ILE A 98 6.37 20.88 29.61
N SER A 99 5.87 20.36 30.72
CA SER A 99 5.34 18.99 30.80
C SER A 99 4.16 18.76 29.87
N ASN A 100 3.23 19.73 29.78
CA ASN A 100 2.11 19.66 28.85
C ASN A 100 2.56 19.68 27.39
N GLU A 101 3.53 20.52 27.05
CA GLU A 101 4.04 20.58 25.66
C GLU A 101 4.83 19.31 25.29
N LYS A 102 5.56 18.71 26.24
CA LYS A 102 6.19 17.38 26.05
C LYS A 102 5.12 16.31 25.75
N ARG A 103 4.00 16.29 26.49
CA ARG A 103 2.88 15.39 26.22
C ARG A 103 2.30 15.62 24.82
N MET A 104 2.09 16.87 24.42
CA MET A 104 1.57 17.21 23.09
C MET A 104 2.54 16.86 21.97
N LEU A 105 3.85 16.94 22.21
CA LEU A 105 4.88 16.46 21.27
C LEU A 105 4.78 14.95 21.12
N GLN A 106 4.67 14.19 22.22
CA GLN A 106 4.48 12.75 22.19
C GLN A 106 3.23 12.35 21.42
N GLU A 107 2.10 13.04 21.63
CA GLU A 107 0.87 12.82 20.86
C GLU A 107 1.07 13.06 19.35
N SER A 108 1.89 14.03 18.96
CA SER A 108 2.22 14.29 17.57
C SER A 108 3.07 13.17 16.95
N VAL A 109 3.98 12.60 17.73
CA VAL A 109 4.78 11.42 17.33
C VAL A 109 3.89 10.20 17.20
N ASP A 110 3.04 9.94 18.18
CA ASP A 110 2.09 8.81 18.15
C ASP A 110 1.16 8.90 16.92
N ALA A 111 0.69 10.10 16.57
CA ALA A 111 -0.12 10.33 15.37
C ALA A 111 0.65 10.12 14.07
N LEU A 112 1.95 10.43 14.02
CA LEU A 112 2.78 10.15 12.84
C LEU A 112 2.91 8.65 12.59
N PHE A 113 3.11 7.86 13.64
CA PHE A 113 3.30 6.40 13.51
C PHE A 113 1.97 5.66 13.31
N ASP A 114 0.96 5.92 14.11
CA ASP A 114 -0.35 5.23 14.05
C ASP A 114 -1.47 6.16 14.55
N ASN A 115 -2.01 6.96 13.65
CA ASN A 115 -3.02 7.98 13.98
C ASN A 115 -4.34 7.33 14.42
N GLY A 116 -4.83 7.73 15.58
CA GLY A 116 -6.09 7.21 16.15
C GLY A 116 -5.94 5.96 17.02
N ARG A 117 -4.74 5.43 17.20
CA ARG A 117 -4.51 4.29 18.11
C ARG A 117 -4.70 4.67 19.58
N ARG A 118 -4.30 5.89 19.95
CA ARG A 118 -4.45 6.45 21.31
C ARG A 118 -5.35 7.68 21.27
N GLY A 119 -6.65 7.47 21.46
CA GLY A 119 -7.60 8.56 21.52
C GLY A 119 -8.13 9.01 20.15
N ARG A 120 -8.56 10.26 20.05
CA ARG A 120 -9.15 10.82 18.83
C ARG A 120 -8.09 11.03 17.76
N ALA A 121 -8.35 10.52 16.55
CA ALA A 121 -7.46 10.72 15.42
C ALA A 121 -7.30 12.21 15.07
N VAL A 122 -6.07 12.59 14.76
CA VAL A 122 -5.76 13.92 14.23
C VAL A 122 -6.37 14.05 12.85
N ALA A 123 -7.23 15.04 12.67
CA ALA A 123 -7.93 15.29 11.42
C ALA A 123 -7.31 16.47 10.64
N GLY A 124 -7.42 16.37 9.32
CA GLY A 124 -7.10 17.43 8.39
C GLY A 124 -8.29 18.36 8.12
N ALA A 125 -8.16 19.20 7.10
CA ALA A 125 -9.26 20.01 6.58
C ALA A 125 -10.42 19.09 6.13
N GLY A 126 -11.64 19.39 6.57
CA GLY A 126 -12.81 18.56 6.27
C GLY A 126 -13.08 17.41 7.25
N GLY A 127 -12.39 17.34 8.40
CA GLY A 127 -12.68 16.39 9.47
C GLY A 127 -12.22 14.94 9.23
N ARG A 128 -11.62 14.65 8.07
CA ARG A 128 -11.06 13.33 7.76
C ARG A 128 -9.78 13.09 8.57
N GLY A 129 -9.65 11.93 9.20
CA GLY A 129 -8.41 11.49 9.84
C GLY A 129 -7.24 11.45 8.84
N LEU A 130 -6.08 11.99 9.24
CA LEU A 130 -4.87 11.96 8.42
C LEU A 130 -4.29 10.54 8.37
N LYS A 131 -3.81 10.12 7.21
CA LYS A 131 -3.11 8.83 7.03
C LYS A 131 -1.73 8.88 7.68
N SER A 132 -1.50 8.01 8.66
CA SER A 132 -0.21 7.81 9.33
C SER A 132 0.72 6.87 8.54
N LEU A 133 1.96 6.72 9.00
CA LEU A 133 2.92 5.74 8.44
C LEU A 133 2.36 4.31 8.49
N SER A 134 1.71 3.94 9.59
CA SER A 134 1.07 2.63 9.75
C SER A 134 -0.05 2.41 8.74
N ASP A 135 -0.87 3.44 8.46
CA ASP A 135 -1.97 3.37 7.50
C ASP A 135 -1.49 3.24 6.06
N MET A 136 -0.27 3.69 5.77
CA MET A 136 0.36 3.48 4.46
C MET A 136 0.73 2.02 4.21
N LEU A 137 0.93 1.23 5.25
CA LEU A 137 1.30 -0.19 5.18
C LEU A 137 0.10 -1.12 5.33
N LYS A 138 -0.86 -0.75 6.19
CA LYS A 138 -2.03 -1.55 6.57
C LYS A 138 -3.16 -1.48 5.54
N GLY A 139 -4.04 -2.47 5.61
CA GLY A 139 -5.35 -2.48 4.95
C GLY A 139 -5.29 -2.72 3.44
N LYS A 140 -6.45 -2.57 2.80
CA LYS A 140 -6.66 -2.87 1.37
C LYS A 140 -5.88 -1.91 0.45
N GLN A 141 -5.70 -0.66 0.88
CA GLN A 141 -4.98 0.39 0.15
C GLN A 141 -3.55 0.59 0.65
N GLY A 142 -3.08 -0.28 1.56
CA GLY A 142 -1.72 -0.24 2.06
C GLY A 142 -0.71 -0.81 1.06
N ARG A 143 0.55 -0.50 1.29
CA ARG A 143 1.66 -0.87 0.40
C ARG A 143 1.75 -2.37 0.16
N PHE A 144 1.53 -3.19 1.19
CA PHE A 144 1.58 -4.64 1.06
C PHE A 144 0.51 -5.18 0.10
N ARG A 145 -0.75 -4.85 0.32
CA ARG A 145 -1.86 -5.41 -0.48
C ARG A 145 -2.02 -4.75 -1.84
N GLN A 146 -1.72 -3.46 -1.97
CA GLN A 146 -1.96 -2.71 -3.21
C GLN A 146 -0.78 -2.71 -4.17
N ASN A 147 0.46 -2.80 -3.67
CA ASN A 147 1.65 -2.62 -4.50
C ASN A 147 2.62 -3.80 -4.49
N LEU A 148 2.61 -4.66 -3.44
CA LEU A 148 3.53 -5.78 -3.32
C LEU A 148 2.88 -7.12 -3.66
N LEU A 149 1.74 -7.45 -3.06
CA LEU A 149 1.00 -8.69 -3.33
C LEU A 149 0.28 -8.67 -4.69
N GLY A 150 0.02 -7.50 -5.22
CA GLY A 150 -0.57 -7.30 -6.53
C GLY A 150 -0.18 -5.94 -7.08
N LYS A 151 0.00 -5.85 -8.39
CA LYS A 151 0.33 -4.62 -9.11
C LYS A 151 -0.64 -4.42 -10.26
N ARG A 152 -0.82 -3.18 -10.69
CA ARG A 152 -1.47 -2.91 -11.97
C ARG A 152 -0.54 -3.33 -13.09
N VAL A 153 -1.08 -4.03 -14.06
CA VAL A 153 -0.31 -4.55 -15.20
C VAL A 153 -0.81 -3.92 -16.49
N ASP A 154 0.11 -3.80 -17.46
CA ASP A 154 -0.23 -3.39 -18.81
C ASP A 154 -0.98 -4.52 -19.54
N TYR A 155 -1.54 -4.20 -20.70
CA TYR A 155 -2.31 -5.15 -21.53
C TYR A 155 -3.48 -5.78 -20.75
N SER A 156 -4.15 -4.99 -19.95
CA SER A 156 -5.35 -5.36 -19.20
C SER A 156 -6.45 -4.34 -19.44
N ALA A 157 -7.70 -4.81 -19.39
CA ALA A 157 -8.86 -3.97 -19.62
C ALA A 157 -10.00 -4.33 -18.68
N ARG A 158 -10.95 -3.43 -18.53
CA ARG A 158 -12.15 -3.62 -17.74
C ARG A 158 -13.35 -3.06 -18.49
N SER A 159 -14.43 -3.84 -18.57
CA SER A 159 -15.67 -3.42 -19.23
C SER A 159 -16.90 -3.95 -18.50
N VAL A 160 -18.03 -3.47 -18.90
CA VAL A 160 -19.32 -3.99 -18.46
C VAL A 160 -19.63 -5.26 -19.25
N ILE A 161 -20.15 -6.28 -18.59
CA ILE A 161 -20.63 -7.51 -19.21
C ILE A 161 -22.11 -7.38 -19.59
N VAL A 162 -22.44 -7.86 -20.79
CA VAL A 162 -23.80 -7.89 -21.32
C VAL A 162 -24.13 -9.28 -21.85
N VAL A 163 -25.39 -9.59 -22.00
CA VAL A 163 -25.81 -10.87 -22.58
C VAL A 163 -25.47 -10.95 -24.07
N GLY A 164 -25.04 -12.15 -24.52
CA GLY A 164 -24.71 -12.45 -25.91
C GLY A 164 -25.52 -13.64 -26.42
N PRO A 165 -26.81 -13.50 -26.78
CA PRO A 165 -27.68 -14.65 -27.11
C PRO A 165 -27.25 -15.42 -28.35
N HIS A 166 -26.34 -14.87 -29.14
CA HIS A 166 -25.76 -15.48 -30.34
C HIS A 166 -24.46 -16.25 -30.10
N LEU A 167 -23.92 -16.18 -28.87
CA LEU A 167 -22.69 -16.86 -28.49
C LEU A 167 -23.01 -18.24 -27.91
N GLU A 168 -22.13 -19.20 -28.14
CA GLU A 168 -22.18 -20.48 -27.48
C GLU A 168 -21.73 -20.35 -25.98
N LEU A 169 -22.00 -21.37 -25.19
CA LEU A 169 -21.74 -21.33 -23.73
C LEU A 169 -20.27 -21.09 -23.38
N GLN A 170 -19.35 -21.62 -24.19
CA GLN A 170 -17.91 -21.49 -24.05
C GLN A 170 -17.31 -20.25 -24.75
N GLN A 171 -18.13 -19.47 -25.43
CA GLN A 171 -17.66 -18.29 -26.18
C GLN A 171 -17.85 -16.99 -25.41
N CYS A 172 -16.86 -16.11 -25.52
CA CYS A 172 -16.92 -14.75 -24.98
C CYS A 172 -16.58 -13.73 -26.07
N GLY A 173 -17.45 -12.74 -26.24
CA GLY A 173 -17.22 -11.64 -27.17
C GLY A 173 -16.47 -10.49 -26.53
N LEU A 174 -15.35 -10.08 -27.11
CA LEU A 174 -14.60 -8.91 -26.69
C LEU A 174 -14.78 -7.74 -27.69
N PRO A 175 -14.88 -6.48 -27.22
CA PRO A 175 -14.83 -5.33 -28.10
C PRO A 175 -13.52 -5.28 -28.88
N LYS A 176 -13.59 -5.10 -30.22
CA LYS A 176 -12.41 -5.09 -31.10
C LYS A 176 -11.29 -4.15 -30.64
N MET A 177 -11.65 -2.95 -30.18
CA MET A 177 -10.67 -1.97 -29.69
C MET A 177 -9.96 -2.45 -28.42
N MET A 178 -10.69 -3.13 -27.54
CA MET A 178 -10.13 -3.72 -26.33
C MET A 178 -9.17 -4.88 -26.69
N ALA A 179 -9.58 -5.76 -27.58
CA ALA A 179 -8.74 -6.86 -28.06
C ALA A 179 -7.44 -6.31 -28.69
N LEU A 180 -7.51 -5.26 -29.49
CA LEU A 180 -6.33 -4.63 -30.11
C LEU A 180 -5.34 -4.11 -29.06
N GLU A 181 -5.80 -3.55 -27.96
CA GLU A 181 -4.90 -3.07 -26.89
C GLU A 181 -4.32 -4.24 -26.05
N LEU A 182 -5.09 -5.30 -25.81
CA LEU A 182 -4.63 -6.49 -25.10
C LEU A 182 -3.53 -7.23 -25.88
N PHE A 183 -3.73 -7.45 -27.17
CA PHE A 183 -2.83 -8.19 -28.05
C PHE A 183 -1.78 -7.31 -28.77
N LYS A 184 -1.69 -6.04 -28.46
CA LYS A 184 -0.84 -5.06 -29.12
C LYS A 184 0.61 -5.52 -29.38
N PRO A 185 1.34 -6.10 -28.42
CA PRO A 185 2.72 -6.56 -28.67
C PRO A 185 2.78 -7.68 -29.71
N PHE A 186 1.85 -8.63 -29.64
CA PHE A 186 1.80 -9.78 -30.54
C PHE A 186 1.43 -9.34 -31.97
N VAL A 187 0.46 -8.46 -32.09
CA VAL A 187 0.08 -7.86 -33.39
C VAL A 187 1.24 -7.09 -34.01
N MET A 188 1.97 -6.29 -33.21
CA MET A 188 3.13 -5.57 -33.72
C MET A 188 4.23 -6.53 -34.19
N LYS A 189 4.48 -7.61 -33.45
CA LYS A 189 5.43 -8.65 -33.83
C LYS A 189 5.02 -9.26 -35.17
N ARG A 190 3.78 -9.71 -35.27
CA ARG A 190 3.26 -10.39 -36.46
C ARG A 190 3.25 -9.50 -37.70
N LEU A 191 2.92 -8.21 -37.56
CA LEU A 191 3.00 -7.23 -38.65
C LEU A 191 4.42 -7.07 -39.21
N VAL A 192 5.44 -7.16 -38.38
CA VAL A 192 6.84 -7.12 -38.82
C VAL A 192 7.24 -8.43 -39.50
N GLU A 193 6.84 -9.60 -38.96
CA GLU A 193 7.11 -10.91 -39.53
C GLU A 193 6.49 -11.10 -40.90
N LEU A 194 5.28 -10.60 -41.12
CA LEU A 194 4.60 -10.61 -42.42
C LEU A 194 5.13 -9.56 -43.41
N GLY A 195 6.11 -8.76 -42.99
CA GLY A 195 6.67 -7.72 -43.85
C GLY A 195 5.74 -6.52 -44.14
N LEU A 196 4.58 -6.45 -43.45
CA LEU A 196 3.64 -5.34 -43.58
C LEU A 196 4.15 -4.06 -42.92
N ALA A 197 5.07 -4.20 -41.97
CA ALA A 197 5.76 -3.09 -41.32
C ALA A 197 7.30 -3.31 -41.39
N GLN A 198 8.05 -2.29 -41.75
CA GLN A 198 9.51 -2.38 -41.84
C GLN A 198 10.22 -2.45 -40.49
N ASN A 199 9.61 -1.90 -39.47
CA ASN A 199 10.13 -1.87 -38.10
C ASN A 199 9.00 -1.73 -37.07
N ILE A 200 9.33 -1.97 -35.80
CA ILE A 200 8.38 -1.89 -34.66
C ILE A 200 7.73 -0.49 -34.56
N LYS A 201 8.46 0.58 -34.88
CA LYS A 201 7.92 1.95 -34.85
C LYS A 201 6.84 2.17 -35.93
N SER A 202 7.04 1.58 -37.10
CA SER A 202 6.04 1.58 -38.19
C SER A 202 4.83 0.73 -37.80
N ALA A 203 5.05 -0.48 -37.28
CA ALA A 203 3.99 -1.35 -36.77
C ALA A 203 3.13 -0.65 -35.70
N LYS A 204 3.75 0.01 -34.72
CA LYS A 204 3.04 0.78 -33.70
C LYS A 204 2.13 1.84 -34.29
N ARG A 205 2.60 2.61 -35.27
CA ARG A 205 1.78 3.63 -35.98
C ARG A 205 0.62 3.01 -36.76
N MET A 206 0.80 1.82 -37.33
CA MET A 206 -0.28 1.11 -38.03
C MET A 206 -1.37 0.66 -37.04
N VAL A 207 -0.98 0.13 -35.91
CA VAL A 207 -1.90 -0.28 -34.81
C VAL A 207 -2.65 0.93 -34.27
N GLU A 208 -1.98 2.03 -33.96
CA GLU A 208 -2.59 3.28 -33.46
C GLU A 208 -3.60 3.89 -34.47
N ARG A 209 -3.36 3.70 -35.76
CA ARG A 209 -4.28 4.16 -36.82
C ARG A 209 -5.35 3.13 -37.19
N SER A 210 -5.38 1.99 -36.53
CA SER A 210 -6.35 0.90 -36.73
C SER A 210 -6.59 0.57 -38.21
N ARG A 211 -5.50 0.39 -39.00
CA ARG A 211 -5.61 0.08 -40.44
C ARG A 211 -6.30 -1.28 -40.64
N ALA A 212 -6.97 -1.47 -41.79
CA ALA A 212 -7.70 -2.69 -42.11
C ALA A 212 -6.87 -3.96 -41.92
N GLN A 213 -5.63 -3.98 -42.39
CA GLN A 213 -4.68 -5.09 -42.25
C GLN A 213 -4.39 -5.50 -40.80
N VAL A 214 -4.54 -4.57 -39.86
CA VAL A 214 -4.30 -4.85 -38.43
C VAL A 214 -5.38 -5.76 -37.86
N TRP A 215 -6.62 -5.65 -38.37
CA TRP A 215 -7.74 -6.48 -37.93
C TRP A 215 -7.60 -7.93 -38.38
N ASP A 216 -7.10 -8.15 -39.58
CA ASP A 216 -6.85 -9.50 -40.11
C ASP A 216 -5.75 -10.20 -39.31
N VAL A 217 -4.66 -9.48 -39.02
CA VAL A 217 -3.57 -9.97 -38.16
C VAL A 217 -4.04 -10.17 -36.71
N LEU A 218 -4.91 -9.33 -36.19
CA LEU A 218 -5.47 -9.50 -34.85
C LEU A 218 -6.29 -10.79 -34.76
N ALA A 219 -7.10 -11.11 -35.78
CA ALA A 219 -7.89 -12.36 -35.80
C ALA A 219 -6.98 -13.60 -35.74
N GLU A 220 -5.90 -13.61 -36.50
CA GLU A 220 -4.88 -14.68 -36.48
C GLU A 220 -4.19 -14.80 -35.10
N VAL A 221 -3.84 -13.68 -34.49
CA VAL A 221 -3.13 -13.65 -33.19
C VAL A 221 -4.02 -14.13 -32.03
N ILE A 222 -5.31 -13.86 -32.08
CA ILE A 222 -6.26 -14.26 -31.00
C ILE A 222 -6.39 -15.78 -30.93
N GLU A 223 -6.29 -16.49 -32.04
CA GLU A 223 -6.38 -17.95 -32.06
C GLU A 223 -5.20 -18.63 -31.35
N GLU A 224 -4.02 -17.99 -31.36
CA GLU A 224 -2.80 -18.54 -30.79
C GLU A 224 -2.56 -18.14 -29.31
N HIS A 225 -3.20 -17.05 -28.85
CA HIS A 225 -2.86 -16.43 -27.57
C HIS A 225 -4.08 -16.34 -26.64
N PRO A 226 -4.13 -17.11 -25.54
CA PRO A 226 -5.23 -17.06 -24.57
C PRO A 226 -5.19 -15.79 -23.72
N VAL A 227 -6.36 -15.37 -23.21
CA VAL A 227 -6.52 -14.28 -22.25
C VAL A 227 -7.10 -14.80 -20.94
N LEU A 228 -6.74 -14.15 -19.83
CA LEU A 228 -7.35 -14.40 -18.52
C LEU A 228 -8.59 -13.51 -18.37
N LEU A 229 -9.75 -14.14 -18.20
CA LEU A 229 -11.00 -13.46 -17.88
C LEU A 229 -11.29 -13.57 -16.38
N ASN A 230 -11.65 -12.46 -15.74
CA ASN A 230 -12.11 -12.44 -14.36
C ASN A 230 -13.49 -11.77 -14.30
N SER A 231 -14.52 -12.55 -14.00
CA SER A 231 -15.88 -12.07 -13.82
C SER A 231 -16.48 -12.59 -12.52
N CYS A 232 -17.29 -11.78 -11.84
CA CYS A 232 -17.99 -12.21 -10.63
C CYS A 232 -19.02 -13.33 -10.91
N LEU A 233 -19.50 -13.46 -12.13
CA LEU A 233 -20.43 -14.51 -12.54
C LEU A 233 -19.74 -15.88 -12.73
N LEU A 234 -18.44 -15.90 -12.98
CA LEU A 234 -17.66 -17.14 -13.12
C LEU A 234 -17.57 -17.95 -11.82
N TYR A 235 -17.75 -17.30 -10.67
CA TYR A 235 -17.74 -17.99 -9.36
C TYR A 235 -19.01 -18.83 -9.08
N THR A 236 -20.06 -18.64 -9.85
CA THR A 236 -21.34 -19.33 -9.66
C THR A 236 -21.53 -20.51 -10.60
N SER A 237 -20.62 -20.74 -11.54
CA SER A 237 -20.61 -21.88 -12.45
C SER A 237 -19.22 -22.50 -12.52
N ASP A 238 -19.14 -23.83 -12.52
CA ASP A 238 -17.90 -24.62 -12.69
C ASP A 238 -17.18 -24.34 -14.05
N ALA A 239 -17.81 -23.59 -14.92
CA ALA A 239 -17.20 -23.13 -16.18
C ALA A 239 -16.01 -22.18 -15.98
N ALA A 240 -15.72 -21.72 -14.75
CA ALA A 240 -14.55 -20.89 -14.45
C ALA A 240 -13.21 -21.63 -14.63
N ASP A 241 -13.22 -22.96 -14.51
CA ASP A 241 -12.02 -23.79 -14.65
C ASP A 241 -11.78 -24.25 -16.09
N GLU A 242 -12.76 -24.12 -16.97
CA GLU A 242 -12.70 -24.57 -18.36
C GLU A 242 -12.56 -23.44 -19.40
N CYS A 243 -12.68 -22.17 -19.01
CA CYS A 243 -12.52 -21.03 -19.92
C CYS A 243 -11.05 -20.68 -20.13
N LEU A 244 -10.32 -21.57 -20.77
CA LEU A 244 -9.14 -21.27 -21.57
C LEU A 244 -9.64 -20.99 -23.00
N CYS A 245 -9.88 -19.73 -23.32
CA CYS A 245 -10.12 -19.28 -24.70
C CYS A 245 -8.85 -18.66 -25.23
#